data_73696748eb762cf4a56d2022670b6bfa
#
_entry.id   73696748eb762cf4a56d2022670b6bfa
#
_cell.length_a   1.000
_cell.length_b   1.000
_cell.length_c   1.000
_cell.angle_alpha   90.00
_cell.angle_beta   90.00
_cell.angle_gamma   90.00
#
_symmetry.space_group_name_H-M   'P 1'
#
loop_
_entity.id
_entity.type
_entity.pdbx_description
1 polymer ?
#
loop_
_entity_poly.entity_id
_entity_poly.type
_entity_poly.pdbx_seq_one_letter_code
_entity_poly.pdbx_strand_id
1 'polypeptide(L)'
;MRSVYDAYPEYHNSLDNRDLISFPAMAETVRAYADILRQIELNRVYRNLQPYGEVQLGKRGLYPSLGNFQEGMDQVSALLWLLNMSDGAHDLMEIAERSEIDLRLLDYFARLLCKLDLLEVVE
;
A
#
# COMPACT_ATOMS: atom_id res chain seq x y z
N MET A 1 -5.19 19.50 -9.19
CA MET A 1 -6.00 20.70 -9.43
C MET A 1 -7.45 20.34 -9.29
N ARG A 2 -8.25 21.14 -8.55
CA ARG A 2 -9.68 20.84 -8.29
C ARG A 2 -10.63 21.54 -9.24
N SER A 3 -10.17 22.54 -9.96
CA SER A 3 -10.96 23.26 -10.97
C SER A 3 -10.25 23.17 -12.32
N VAL A 4 -11.03 22.98 -13.37
CA VAL A 4 -10.53 23.00 -14.73
C VAL A 4 -10.26 24.46 -15.10
N TYR A 5 -9.15 24.73 -15.78
CA TYR A 5 -8.86 26.04 -16.30
C TYR A 5 -10.01 26.56 -17.17
N ASP A 6 -10.30 27.87 -17.08
CA ASP A 6 -11.35 28.54 -17.82
C ASP A 6 -12.80 28.02 -17.53
N ALA A 7 -12.97 27.18 -16.51
CA ALA A 7 -14.28 26.62 -16.16
C ALA A 7 -14.97 27.37 -14.98
N TYR A 8 -14.36 28.44 -14.47
CA TYR A 8 -14.89 29.26 -13.38
C TYR A 8 -14.73 30.75 -13.70
N PRO A 9 -15.72 31.61 -13.28
CA PRO A 9 -15.78 33.00 -13.71
C PRO A 9 -14.64 33.89 -13.19
N GLU A 10 -13.95 33.48 -12.14
CA GLU A 10 -12.84 34.22 -11.53
C GLU A 10 -11.50 33.96 -12.25
N TYR A 11 -11.45 33.08 -13.23
CA TYR A 11 -10.23 32.72 -13.93
C TYR A 11 -9.61 33.93 -14.66
N HIS A 12 -8.34 34.21 -14.38
CA HIS A 12 -7.55 35.28 -15.00
C HIS A 12 -8.13 36.70 -14.86
N ASN A 13 -8.86 37.02 -13.79
CA ASN A 13 -9.35 38.35 -13.51
C ASN A 13 -9.17 38.73 -12.04
N SER A 14 -9.60 39.97 -11.66
CA SER A 14 -9.45 40.50 -10.30
C SER A 14 -10.26 39.77 -9.22
N LEU A 15 -11.17 38.89 -9.59
CA LEU A 15 -11.95 38.06 -8.67
C LEU A 15 -11.16 36.80 -8.25
N ASP A 16 -10.06 36.48 -8.93
CA ASP A 16 -9.10 35.46 -8.50
C ASP A 16 -8.27 35.97 -7.32
N ASN A 17 -8.90 36.02 -6.18
CA ASN A 17 -8.39 36.58 -4.94
C ASN A 17 -8.54 35.59 -3.77
N ARG A 18 -8.25 36.04 -2.54
CA ARG A 18 -8.26 35.19 -1.35
C ARG A 18 -9.64 34.61 -1.00
N ASP A 19 -10.73 35.23 -1.45
CA ASP A 19 -12.09 34.76 -1.16
C ASP A 19 -12.44 33.51 -2.00
N LEU A 20 -11.78 33.35 -3.15
CA LEU A 20 -11.86 32.15 -3.98
C LEU A 20 -11.09 30.97 -3.37
N ILE A 21 -10.08 31.21 -2.55
CA ILE A 21 -9.17 30.18 -2.04
C ILE A 21 -9.79 29.48 -0.82
N SER A 22 -9.93 28.17 -0.92
CA SER A 22 -10.29 27.32 0.22
C SER A 22 -9.06 26.69 0.87
N PHE A 23 -8.59 27.22 2.01
CA PHE A 23 -7.49 26.62 2.77
C PHE A 23 -7.74 25.16 3.18
N PRO A 24 -8.97 24.75 3.61
CA PRO A 24 -9.28 23.34 3.84
C PRO A 24 -9.07 22.48 2.59
N ALA A 25 -9.52 22.94 1.40
CA ALA A 25 -9.32 22.22 0.15
C ALA A 25 -7.84 22.11 -0.25
N MET A 26 -7.03 23.14 0.02
CA MET A 26 -5.58 23.09 -0.18
C MET A 26 -4.94 22.06 0.76
N ALA A 27 -5.30 22.04 2.04
CA ALA A 27 -4.80 21.08 3.01
C ALA A 27 -5.15 19.63 2.63
N GLU A 28 -6.36 19.37 2.13
CA GLU A 28 -6.75 18.06 1.61
C GLU A 28 -5.89 17.66 0.40
N THR A 29 -5.60 18.60 -0.50
CA THR A 29 -4.74 18.34 -1.66
C THR A 29 -3.33 17.95 -1.21
N VAL A 30 -2.75 18.68 -0.26
CA VAL A 30 -1.43 18.35 0.31
C VAL A 30 -1.42 16.96 0.95
N ARG A 31 -2.48 16.61 1.71
CA ARG A 31 -2.60 15.26 2.30
C ARG A 31 -2.67 14.18 1.22
N ALA A 32 -3.48 14.39 0.17
CA ALA A 32 -3.58 13.44 -0.93
C ALA A 32 -2.24 13.21 -1.63
N TYR A 33 -1.48 14.27 -1.91
CA TYR A 33 -0.12 14.13 -2.47
C TYR A 33 0.83 13.41 -1.51
N ALA A 34 0.80 13.74 -0.23
CA ALA A 34 1.63 13.06 0.76
C ALA A 34 1.29 11.55 0.85
N ASP A 35 0.01 11.20 0.74
CA ASP A 35 -0.41 9.80 0.76
C ASP A 35 0.00 9.06 -0.51
N ILE A 36 -0.08 9.70 -1.68
CA ILE A 36 0.43 9.14 -2.95
C ILE A 36 1.94 8.88 -2.85
N LEU A 37 2.70 9.86 -2.39
CA LEU A 37 4.16 9.71 -2.25
C LEU A 37 4.52 8.58 -1.27
N ARG A 38 3.80 8.46 -0.14
CA ARG A 38 4.01 7.35 0.79
C ARG A 38 3.75 6.00 0.16
N GLN A 39 2.68 5.87 -0.64
CA GLN A 39 2.40 4.62 -1.34
C GLN A 39 3.50 4.26 -2.34
N ILE A 40 4.01 5.24 -3.09
CA ILE A 40 5.14 5.04 -4.01
C ILE A 40 6.41 4.59 -3.24
N GLU A 41 6.69 5.20 -2.08
CA GLU A 41 7.84 4.81 -1.24
C GLU A 41 7.72 3.40 -0.64
N LEU A 42 6.49 2.92 -0.40
CA LEU A 42 6.24 1.56 0.09
C LEU A 42 6.31 0.53 -1.02
N ASN A 43 6.13 0.95 -2.27
CA ASN A 43 6.07 0.02 -3.40
C ASN A 43 7.46 -0.58 -3.69
N ARG A 44 7.55 -1.90 -3.60
CA ARG A 44 8.77 -2.68 -3.83
C ARG A 44 8.42 -3.99 -4.50
N VAL A 45 9.40 -4.55 -5.19
CA VAL A 45 9.34 -5.91 -5.74
C VAL A 45 10.03 -6.85 -4.77
N TYR A 46 9.39 -7.98 -4.49
CA TYR A 46 9.93 -9.02 -3.63
C TYR A 46 10.05 -10.34 -4.37
N ARG A 47 10.99 -11.18 -3.93
CA ARG A 47 11.15 -12.55 -4.40
C ARG A 47 11.00 -13.53 -3.25
N ASN A 48 10.19 -14.56 -3.46
CA ASN A 48 10.03 -15.67 -2.52
C ASN A 48 11.26 -16.56 -2.56
N LEU A 49 11.91 -16.75 -1.41
CA LEU A 49 13.09 -17.62 -1.24
C LEU A 49 12.72 -19.10 -1.07
N GLN A 50 11.44 -19.41 -0.91
CA GLN A 50 10.90 -20.76 -0.73
C GLN A 50 9.76 -21.04 -1.74
N PRO A 51 10.01 -20.92 -3.07
CA PRO A 51 8.95 -21.00 -4.07
C PRO A 51 8.39 -22.41 -4.27
N TYR A 52 9.07 -23.42 -3.74
CA TYR A 52 8.67 -24.82 -3.89
C TYR A 52 8.24 -25.42 -2.55
N GLY A 53 6.92 -25.63 -2.41
CA GLY A 53 6.34 -26.24 -1.24
C GLY A 53 5.71 -25.25 -0.27
N GLU A 54 5.04 -25.77 0.74
CA GLU A 54 4.35 -25.00 1.75
C GLU A 54 5.31 -24.47 2.81
N VAL A 55 5.30 -23.16 3.00
CA VAL A 55 5.98 -22.52 4.13
C VAL A 55 5.15 -22.81 5.39
N GLN A 56 5.76 -23.52 6.35
CA GLN A 56 5.08 -23.87 7.61
C GLN A 56 4.96 -22.63 8.51
N LEU A 57 3.95 -21.80 8.26
CA LEU A 57 3.70 -20.54 8.97
C LEU A 57 3.58 -20.73 10.47
N GLY A 58 2.97 -21.83 10.92
CA GLY A 58 2.79 -22.16 12.33
C GLY A 58 4.11 -22.36 13.09
N LYS A 59 5.09 -23.04 12.48
CA LYS A 59 6.43 -23.21 13.09
C LYS A 59 7.23 -21.92 13.19
N ARG A 60 6.84 -20.90 12.42
CA ARG A 60 7.47 -19.59 12.39
C ARG A 60 6.74 -18.54 13.23
N GLY A 61 5.69 -18.96 13.96
CA GLY A 61 4.90 -18.07 14.81
C GLY A 61 4.05 -17.06 14.03
N LEU A 62 3.80 -17.33 12.74
CA LEU A 62 3.05 -16.44 11.84
C LEU A 62 1.53 -16.66 11.85
N TYR A 63 1.03 -17.65 12.58
CA TYR A 63 -0.41 -17.77 12.81
C TYR A 63 -0.84 -16.85 13.94
N PRO A 64 -1.94 -16.11 13.78
CA PRO A 64 -2.47 -15.27 14.84
C PRO A 64 -2.86 -16.12 16.03
N SER A 65 -2.53 -15.67 17.23
CA SER A 65 -3.08 -16.23 18.46
C SER A 65 -4.60 -16.02 18.47
N LEU A 66 -5.35 -17.01 18.92
CA LEU A 66 -6.80 -17.19 18.85
C LEU A 66 -7.73 -16.04 19.34
N GLY A 67 -7.24 -14.80 19.51
CA GLY A 67 -7.98 -13.71 20.12
C GLY A 67 -8.92 -12.90 19.21
N ASN A 68 -8.64 -12.80 17.91
CA ASN A 68 -9.41 -11.96 16.98
C ASN A 68 -9.50 -12.64 15.61
N PHE A 69 -10.54 -13.44 15.42
CA PHE A 69 -10.67 -14.33 14.26
C PHE A 69 -10.64 -13.57 12.90
N GLN A 70 -11.28 -12.39 12.83
CA GLN A 70 -11.35 -11.61 11.58
C GLN A 70 -10.00 -10.99 11.22
N GLU A 71 -9.35 -10.31 12.17
CA GLU A 71 -8.00 -9.74 11.97
C GLU A 71 -6.98 -10.84 11.65
N GLY A 72 -7.17 -12.03 12.22
CA GLY A 72 -6.35 -13.20 11.94
C GLY A 72 -6.49 -13.71 10.50
N MET A 73 -7.69 -13.69 9.94
CA MET A 73 -7.95 -14.09 8.56
C MET A 73 -7.28 -13.12 7.56
N ASP A 74 -7.38 -11.81 7.81
CA ASP A 74 -6.77 -10.80 6.95
C ASP A 74 -5.23 -10.89 6.96
N GLN A 75 -4.64 -11.20 8.12
CA GLN A 75 -3.20 -11.43 8.26
C GLN A 75 -2.72 -12.66 7.48
N VAL A 76 -3.42 -13.79 7.64
CA VAL A 76 -3.09 -15.03 6.90
C VAL A 76 -3.26 -14.81 5.40
N SER A 77 -4.31 -14.12 4.99
CA SER A 77 -4.54 -13.77 3.57
C SER A 77 -3.38 -12.94 3.02
N ALA A 78 -2.94 -11.90 3.73
CA ALA A 78 -1.81 -11.07 3.32
C ALA A 78 -0.52 -11.89 3.17
N LEU A 79 -0.22 -12.78 4.12
CA LEU A 79 0.95 -13.66 4.06
C LEU A 79 0.91 -14.59 2.85
N LEU A 80 -0.26 -15.19 2.58
CA LEU A 80 -0.43 -16.10 1.44
C LEU A 80 -0.32 -15.39 0.11
N TRP A 81 -0.92 -14.20 -0.04
CA TRP A 81 -0.79 -13.38 -1.23
C TRP A 81 0.66 -12.99 -1.49
N LEU A 82 1.38 -12.52 -0.47
CA LEU A 82 2.80 -12.18 -0.57
C LEU A 82 3.65 -13.37 -1.00
N LEU A 83 3.51 -14.52 -0.34
CA LEU A 83 4.28 -15.72 -0.66
C LEU A 83 3.98 -16.26 -2.06
N ASN A 84 2.73 -16.10 -2.54
CA ASN A 84 2.34 -16.58 -3.86
C ASN A 84 2.77 -15.63 -4.99
N MET A 85 2.71 -14.32 -4.79
CA MET A 85 2.93 -13.35 -5.86
C MET A 85 4.31 -12.67 -5.83
N SER A 86 5.13 -12.92 -4.82
CA SER A 86 6.51 -12.42 -4.78
C SER A 86 7.41 -13.28 -5.66
N ASP A 87 7.27 -13.15 -6.96
CA ASP A 87 8.03 -13.87 -7.98
C ASP A 87 9.27 -13.09 -8.51
N GLY A 88 9.45 -11.87 -8.01
CA GLY A 88 10.48 -10.94 -8.46
C GLY A 88 10.08 -10.07 -9.66
N ALA A 89 8.81 -10.14 -10.08
CA ALA A 89 8.27 -9.33 -11.19
C ALA A 89 7.07 -8.46 -10.76
N HIS A 90 6.22 -8.95 -9.87
CA HIS A 90 5.09 -8.19 -9.34
C HIS A 90 5.51 -7.31 -8.17
N ASP A 91 5.07 -6.05 -8.17
CA ASP A 91 5.30 -5.13 -7.07
C ASP A 91 4.17 -5.19 -6.02
N LEU A 92 4.37 -4.53 -4.87
CA LEU A 92 3.37 -4.53 -3.80
C LEU A 92 2.05 -3.86 -4.19
N MET A 93 2.07 -2.87 -5.09
CA MET A 93 0.84 -2.21 -5.54
C MET A 93 0.00 -3.15 -6.40
N GLU A 94 0.62 -3.93 -7.28
CA GLU A 94 -0.07 -4.97 -8.06
C GLU A 94 -0.66 -6.06 -7.15
N ILE A 95 0.09 -6.47 -6.11
CA ILE A 95 -0.42 -7.42 -5.11
C ILE A 95 -1.60 -6.81 -4.33
N ALA A 96 -1.51 -5.55 -3.92
CA ALA A 96 -2.58 -4.84 -3.22
C ALA A 96 -3.85 -4.73 -4.07
N GLU A 97 -3.70 -4.39 -5.35
CA GLU A 97 -4.83 -4.28 -6.28
C GLU A 97 -5.54 -5.62 -6.48
N ARG A 98 -4.79 -6.71 -6.65
CA ARG A 98 -5.36 -8.05 -6.89
C ARG A 98 -5.96 -8.68 -5.64
N SER A 99 -5.37 -8.42 -4.47
CA SER A 99 -5.81 -9.00 -3.19
C SER A 99 -6.88 -8.18 -2.50
N GLU A 100 -7.08 -6.92 -2.89
CA GLU A 100 -7.88 -5.92 -2.19
C GLU A 100 -7.42 -5.64 -0.75
N ILE A 101 -6.14 -5.93 -0.46
CA ILE A 101 -5.51 -5.73 0.86
C ILE A 101 -4.77 -4.39 0.87
N ASP A 102 -4.88 -3.65 2.00
CA ASP A 102 -4.17 -2.37 2.18
C ASP A 102 -2.66 -2.53 1.97
N LEU A 103 -2.06 -1.67 1.14
CA LEU A 103 -0.64 -1.69 0.80
C LEU A 103 0.27 -1.61 2.04
N ARG A 104 -0.13 -0.88 3.07
CA ARG A 104 0.64 -0.75 4.32
C ARG A 104 0.68 -2.05 5.10
N LEU A 105 -0.42 -2.81 5.06
CA LEU A 105 -0.49 -4.13 5.67
C LEU A 105 0.41 -5.12 4.93
N LEU A 106 0.40 -5.08 3.60
CA LEU A 106 1.30 -5.89 2.78
C LEU A 106 2.77 -5.53 3.03
N ASP A 107 3.13 -4.24 3.06
CA ASP A 107 4.51 -3.81 3.37
C ASP A 107 4.96 -4.30 4.75
N TYR A 108 4.10 -4.18 5.77
CA TYR A 108 4.40 -4.69 7.11
C TYR A 108 4.73 -6.19 7.09
N PHE A 109 3.89 -7.02 6.45
CA PHE A 109 4.12 -8.46 6.37
C PHE A 109 5.27 -8.82 5.44
N ALA A 110 5.49 -8.10 4.34
CA ALA A 110 6.63 -8.31 3.46
C ALA A 110 7.95 -8.11 4.22
N ARG A 111 8.06 -7.03 5.00
CA ARG A 111 9.23 -6.80 5.88
C ARG A 111 9.39 -7.87 6.97
N LEU A 112 8.28 -8.37 7.51
CA LEU A 112 8.31 -9.47 8.47
C LEU A 112 8.82 -10.75 7.81
N LEU A 113 8.35 -11.07 6.61
CA LEU A 113 8.79 -12.24 5.85
C LEU A 113 10.27 -12.12 5.44
N CYS A 114 10.77 -10.91 5.13
CA CYS A 114 12.19 -10.69 4.91
C CYS A 114 13.04 -10.98 6.16
N LYS A 115 12.57 -10.58 7.35
CA LYS A 115 13.27 -10.88 8.63
C LYS A 115 13.31 -12.38 8.95
N LEU A 116 12.44 -13.15 8.35
CA LEU A 116 12.35 -14.61 8.52
C LEU A 116 13.00 -15.38 7.38
N ASP A 117 13.75 -14.72 6.51
CA ASP A 117 14.41 -15.28 5.32
C ASP A 117 13.44 -16.03 4.40
N LEU A 118 12.21 -15.51 4.25
CA LEU A 118 11.19 -16.03 3.34
C LEU A 118 11.03 -15.19 2.08
N LEU A 119 11.29 -13.89 2.18
CA LEU A 119 11.32 -12.97 1.04
C LEU A 119 12.66 -12.22 1.01
N GLU A 120 13.04 -11.78 -0.17
CA GLU A 120 14.10 -10.78 -0.39
C GLU A 120 13.54 -9.61 -1.23
N VAL A 121 14.09 -8.41 -1.05
CA VAL A 121 13.81 -7.27 -1.92
C VAL A 121 14.60 -7.45 -3.21
N VAL A 122 13.94 -7.27 -4.36
CA VAL A 122 14.59 -7.20 -5.67
C VAL A 122 14.90 -5.73 -5.95
N GLU A 123 16.18 -5.43 -6.22
CA GLU A 123 16.63 -4.09 -6.61
C GLU A 123 16.23 -3.74 -8.05
#